data_67f1b84241ecf789f5b3d51142a7757a
#
_entry.id   67f1b84241ecf789f5b3d51142a7757a
#
_cell.length_a   1.000
_cell.length_b   1.000
_cell.length_c   1.000
_cell.angle_alpha   90.00
_cell.angle_beta   90.00
_cell.angle_gamma   90.00
#
_symmetry.space_group_name_H-M   'P 1'
#
loop_
_entity.id
_entity.type
_entity.pdbx_description
1 polymer ?
#
loop_
_entity_poly.entity_id
_entity_poly.type
_entity_poly.pdbx_seq_one_letter_code
_entity_poly.pdbx_strand_id
1 'polypeptide(L)'
;MSFRISVSGAAADAVRRTVPGLVSDLVASGITAQDPELWGPAAEEEAAKRLGWTEAVAVSRPLVPEIEALREQLEADGVSHIVLAGMGGSSLAPEVITRTARVELTVLDSTEPGQVRAALADRLAESALVVSSKSGSTAETDSQRRVYEQAFRDAGIDPTTRIVVVTDPGSPLDESARAAGYRVFNADPNVGGRYSALTAFGLVPSGLAGVDIAEVLDEAETIELSLAIDSPENPGLVLGAAIAATAPLRDKLAIVADGTHIVGFADWAEQLIAESTGKEGTGILPVVLDVNSPELTADLSDVQVVRLVDDAGDEIFRDDTHGEIRVSGTLGAQLLVWEYATAVAGRLLGINPFDQPDVESAKIAARGLLDARPEPAPAAFVADGIEVRGTPEVIGASSDLASAIEVLLEELPANGYLSVQAYVDRVAHPEVARIRDLLAARAGRPVTFGWGPRFLHSTGQFHKGGPAVGVFLQITEHPAEDLEIPERPFTFGELIAAQASGDASVLADHGRPVLTLTLTDTAANLATLFDAVG
;
A
#
# COMPACT_ATOMS: atom_id res chain seq x y z
N MET A 1 24.71 -6.92 2.28
CA MET A 1 24.47 -7.82 3.47
C MET A 1 23.64 -9.00 3.02
N SER A 2 23.90 -10.22 3.52
CA SER A 2 23.01 -11.38 3.24
C SER A 2 21.69 -11.24 3.97
N PHE A 3 20.60 -11.74 3.38
CA PHE A 3 19.30 -11.81 4.06
C PHE A 3 19.40 -12.76 5.27
N ARG A 4 18.83 -12.34 6.41
CA ARG A 4 18.76 -13.14 7.64
C ARG A 4 17.38 -12.98 8.27
N ILE A 5 16.92 -14.07 8.87
CA ILE A 5 15.68 -14.13 9.65
C ILE A 5 15.90 -14.89 10.93
N SER A 6 15.36 -14.39 12.02
CA SER A 6 15.30 -15.12 13.28
C SER A 6 13.91 -15.01 13.91
N VAL A 7 13.48 -16.08 14.54
CA VAL A 7 12.15 -16.22 15.15
C VAL A 7 12.26 -16.73 16.59
N SER A 8 11.30 -16.30 17.42
CA SER A 8 11.20 -16.76 18.82
C SER A 8 9.74 -17.04 19.22
N GLY A 9 9.52 -17.65 20.36
CA GLY A 9 8.20 -17.91 20.93
C GLY A 9 7.20 -18.54 19.96
N ALA A 10 6.00 -18.00 19.85
CA ALA A 10 4.93 -18.55 19.00
C ALA A 10 5.28 -18.63 17.51
N ALA A 11 6.06 -17.66 16.99
CA ALA A 11 6.56 -17.69 15.62
C ALA A 11 7.53 -18.85 15.39
N ALA A 12 8.45 -19.10 16.35
CA ALA A 12 9.36 -20.25 16.28
C ALA A 12 8.60 -21.60 16.32
N ASP A 13 7.57 -21.72 17.16
CA ASP A 13 6.73 -22.91 17.22
C ASP A 13 5.94 -23.12 15.92
N ALA A 14 5.45 -22.04 15.31
CA ALA A 14 4.80 -22.09 14.01
C ALA A 14 5.75 -22.64 12.93
N VAL A 15 6.96 -22.09 12.84
CA VAL A 15 7.99 -22.52 11.89
C VAL A 15 8.34 -24.00 12.08
N ARG A 16 8.66 -24.43 13.32
CA ARG A 16 9.01 -25.83 13.61
C ARG A 16 7.91 -26.81 13.23
N ARG A 17 6.66 -26.44 13.44
CA ARG A 17 5.49 -27.27 13.14
C ARG A 17 5.18 -27.33 11.66
N THR A 18 5.33 -26.24 10.92
CA THR A 18 4.74 -26.05 9.59
C THR A 18 5.75 -26.23 8.46
N VAL A 19 6.96 -25.69 8.60
CA VAL A 19 7.97 -25.71 7.52
C VAL A 19 8.34 -27.12 7.06
N PRO A 20 8.47 -28.16 7.93
CA PRO A 20 8.73 -29.52 7.44
C PRO A 20 7.66 -30.05 6.47
N GLY A 21 6.40 -29.67 6.66
CA GLY A 21 5.31 -30.00 5.73
C GLY A 21 5.45 -29.26 4.40
N LEU A 22 5.73 -27.96 4.43
CA LEU A 22 5.95 -27.16 3.21
C LEU A 22 7.13 -27.70 2.37
N VAL A 23 8.21 -28.12 3.01
CA VAL A 23 9.36 -28.77 2.37
C VAL A 23 8.96 -30.10 1.73
N SER A 24 8.21 -30.93 2.46
CA SER A 24 7.72 -32.22 1.95
C SER A 24 6.77 -32.07 0.76
N ASP A 25 5.98 -30.99 0.74
CA ASP A 25 5.04 -30.63 -0.33
C ASP A 25 5.73 -29.92 -1.51
N LEU A 26 7.05 -29.71 -1.47
CA LEU A 26 7.85 -29.04 -2.51
C LEU A 26 7.35 -27.62 -2.81
N VAL A 27 6.95 -26.86 -1.79
CA VAL A 27 6.31 -25.55 -1.97
C VAL A 27 7.27 -24.51 -2.52
N ALA A 28 8.52 -24.48 -2.08
CA ALA A 28 9.51 -23.51 -2.54
C ALA A 28 9.86 -23.70 -4.02
N SER A 29 10.21 -24.93 -4.40
CA SER A 29 10.49 -25.26 -5.81
C SER A 29 9.26 -25.12 -6.70
N GLY A 30 8.06 -25.41 -6.17
CA GLY A 30 6.80 -25.24 -6.88
C GLY A 30 6.50 -23.76 -7.17
N ILE A 31 6.69 -22.84 -6.19
CA ILE A 31 6.56 -21.40 -6.43
C ILE A 31 7.51 -20.94 -7.53
N THR A 32 8.79 -21.33 -7.43
CA THR A 32 9.80 -20.97 -8.43
C THR A 32 9.50 -21.55 -9.81
N ALA A 33 8.92 -22.76 -9.87
CA ALA A 33 8.47 -23.39 -11.11
C ALA A 33 7.12 -22.83 -11.64
N GLN A 34 6.55 -21.84 -10.95
CA GLN A 34 5.25 -21.23 -11.30
C GLN A 34 4.10 -22.26 -11.33
N ASP A 35 4.10 -23.21 -10.38
CA ASP A 35 3.05 -24.21 -10.27
C ASP A 35 1.75 -23.60 -9.73
N PRO A 36 0.69 -23.45 -10.55
CA PRO A 36 -0.54 -22.80 -10.12
C PRO A 36 -1.41 -23.65 -9.18
N GLU A 37 -1.15 -24.95 -9.08
CA GLU A 37 -1.93 -25.87 -8.26
C GLU A 37 -1.65 -25.72 -6.76
N LEU A 38 -0.57 -25.02 -6.38
CA LEU A 38 -0.13 -24.85 -4.99
C LEU A 38 -1.19 -24.26 -4.05
N TRP A 39 -2.10 -23.45 -4.54
CA TRP A 39 -3.15 -22.77 -3.74
C TRP A 39 -4.54 -23.41 -3.91
N GLY A 40 -4.58 -24.57 -4.55
CA GLY A 40 -5.81 -25.33 -4.77
C GLY A 40 -6.62 -24.89 -5.98
N PRO A 41 -7.65 -25.68 -6.34
CA PRO A 41 -8.39 -25.52 -7.61
C PRO A 41 -9.08 -24.16 -7.78
N ALA A 42 -9.48 -23.51 -6.68
CA ALA A 42 -10.16 -22.21 -6.75
C ALA A 42 -9.20 -21.07 -7.14
N ALA A 43 -7.91 -21.21 -6.85
CA ALA A 43 -6.89 -20.21 -7.15
C ALA A 43 -6.15 -20.47 -8.47
N GLU A 44 -6.23 -21.69 -9.04
CA GLU A 44 -5.40 -22.17 -10.13
C GLU A 44 -5.45 -21.28 -11.37
N GLU A 45 -6.65 -20.85 -11.79
CA GLU A 45 -6.80 -19.99 -12.97
C GLU A 45 -6.10 -18.63 -12.82
N GLU A 46 -6.20 -18.00 -11.65
CA GLU A 46 -5.55 -16.72 -11.40
C GLU A 46 -4.06 -16.91 -11.13
N ALA A 47 -3.66 -17.91 -10.36
CA ALA A 47 -2.26 -18.23 -10.11
C ALA A 47 -1.47 -18.48 -11.41
N ALA A 48 -2.06 -19.20 -12.38
CA ALA A 48 -1.45 -19.43 -13.69
C ALA A 48 -1.12 -18.14 -14.48
N LYS A 49 -1.74 -17.00 -14.10
CA LYS A 49 -1.55 -15.69 -14.75
C LYS A 49 -0.73 -14.71 -13.90
N ARG A 50 -0.32 -15.08 -12.67
CA ARG A 50 0.21 -14.11 -11.70
C ARG A 50 1.56 -14.46 -11.10
N LEU A 51 2.19 -15.53 -11.52
CA LEU A 51 3.46 -16.01 -10.96
C LEU A 51 4.71 -15.46 -11.66
N GLY A 52 4.58 -14.56 -12.65
CA GLY A 52 5.71 -13.97 -13.36
C GLY A 52 6.70 -13.20 -12.47
N TRP A 53 6.28 -12.78 -11.27
CA TRP A 53 7.14 -12.09 -10.32
C TRP A 53 8.32 -12.96 -9.83
N THR A 54 8.22 -14.28 -9.90
CA THR A 54 9.30 -15.21 -9.54
C THR A 54 10.51 -15.12 -10.48
N GLU A 55 10.31 -14.57 -11.68
CA GLU A 55 11.36 -14.33 -12.69
C GLU A 55 11.63 -12.83 -12.90
N ALA A 56 11.10 -11.96 -12.03
CA ALA A 56 11.13 -10.52 -12.21
C ALA A 56 12.56 -9.98 -12.37
N VAL A 57 13.55 -10.53 -11.67
CA VAL A 57 14.97 -10.12 -11.78
C VAL A 57 15.48 -10.34 -13.20
N ALA A 58 15.34 -11.55 -13.74
CA ALA A 58 15.82 -11.89 -15.08
C ALA A 58 15.07 -11.11 -16.18
N VAL A 59 13.75 -10.99 -16.06
CA VAL A 59 12.88 -10.29 -17.01
C VAL A 59 13.15 -8.79 -17.03
N SER A 60 13.51 -8.19 -15.89
CA SER A 60 13.72 -6.75 -15.75
C SER A 60 15.15 -6.29 -16.08
N ARG A 61 16.15 -7.17 -16.06
CA ARG A 61 17.54 -6.83 -16.41
C ARG A 61 17.71 -6.04 -17.71
N PRO A 62 17.03 -6.40 -18.82
CA PRO A 62 17.13 -5.65 -20.08
C PRO A 62 16.63 -4.21 -20.00
N LEU A 63 15.76 -3.87 -19.02
CA LEU A 63 15.25 -2.52 -18.85
C LEU A 63 16.30 -1.54 -18.32
N VAL A 64 17.30 -2.03 -17.59
CA VAL A 64 18.32 -1.18 -16.94
C VAL A 64 18.98 -0.22 -17.93
N PRO A 65 19.65 -0.68 -19.01
CA PRO A 65 20.29 0.23 -19.95
C PRO A 65 19.31 1.13 -20.70
N GLU A 66 18.04 0.71 -20.89
CA GLU A 66 17.03 1.56 -21.54
C GLU A 66 16.59 2.71 -20.62
N ILE A 67 16.44 2.45 -19.32
CA ILE A 67 16.05 3.46 -18.31
C ILE A 67 17.20 4.44 -18.13
N GLU A 68 18.44 3.96 -18.03
CA GLU A 68 19.64 4.81 -17.91
C GLU A 68 19.80 5.74 -19.11
N ALA A 69 19.67 5.21 -20.34
CA ALA A 69 19.75 6.01 -21.55
C ALA A 69 18.65 7.08 -21.62
N LEU A 70 17.43 6.74 -21.18
CA LEU A 70 16.35 7.72 -21.13
C LEU A 70 16.59 8.78 -20.05
N ARG A 71 17.11 8.41 -18.88
CA ARG A 71 17.52 9.37 -17.84
C ARG A 71 18.55 10.36 -18.37
N GLU A 72 19.61 9.87 -19.02
CA GLU A 72 20.64 10.74 -19.61
C GLU A 72 20.05 11.71 -20.66
N GLN A 73 19.08 11.24 -21.47
CA GLN A 73 18.38 12.09 -22.43
C GLN A 73 17.55 13.17 -21.71
N LEU A 74 16.77 12.80 -20.70
CA LEU A 74 15.95 13.74 -19.93
C LEU A 74 16.82 14.79 -19.24
N GLU A 75 17.94 14.39 -18.64
CA GLU A 75 18.91 15.31 -18.02
C GLU A 75 19.50 16.29 -19.06
N ALA A 76 19.85 15.80 -20.26
CA ALA A 76 20.32 16.65 -21.36
C ALA A 76 19.27 17.66 -21.84
N ASP A 77 17.98 17.31 -21.72
CA ASP A 77 16.83 18.15 -22.03
C ASP A 77 16.41 19.07 -20.85
N GLY A 78 17.22 19.11 -19.76
CA GLY A 78 17.05 19.98 -18.61
C GLY A 78 16.07 19.45 -17.55
N VAL A 79 15.71 18.17 -17.57
CA VAL A 79 14.94 17.53 -16.52
C VAL A 79 15.85 17.20 -15.35
N SER A 80 15.46 17.64 -14.15
CA SER A 80 16.19 17.37 -12.89
C SER A 80 15.26 16.78 -11.82
N HIS A 81 13.97 16.63 -12.13
CA HIS A 81 12.96 16.16 -11.19
C HIS A 81 11.98 15.17 -11.82
N ILE A 82 11.71 14.08 -11.13
CA ILE A 82 10.75 13.07 -11.56
C ILE A 82 9.52 13.10 -10.65
N VAL A 83 8.36 13.14 -11.30
CA VAL A 83 7.05 13.03 -10.64
C VAL A 83 6.43 11.71 -11.08
N LEU A 84 5.96 10.92 -10.13
CA LEU A 84 5.30 9.64 -10.37
C LEU A 84 3.81 9.76 -10.09
N ALA A 85 2.98 9.59 -11.11
CA ALA A 85 1.54 9.40 -10.99
C ALA A 85 1.23 7.90 -11.00
N GLY A 86 0.87 7.34 -9.85
CA GLY A 86 0.61 5.91 -9.70
C GLY A 86 -0.05 5.58 -8.38
N MET A 87 -0.78 4.46 -8.33
CA MET A 87 -1.49 4.03 -7.14
C MET A 87 -1.04 2.62 -6.73
N GLY A 88 -1.01 2.34 -5.41
CA GLY A 88 -0.67 1.03 -4.86
C GLY A 88 0.68 0.50 -5.34
N GLY A 89 0.72 -0.68 -5.95
CA GLY A 89 1.95 -1.29 -6.46
C GLY A 89 2.72 -0.46 -7.50
N SER A 90 2.05 0.52 -8.13
CA SER A 90 2.69 1.45 -9.05
C SER A 90 3.38 2.63 -8.35
N SER A 91 3.23 2.80 -7.05
CA SER A 91 3.80 3.93 -6.29
C SER A 91 4.59 3.51 -5.05
N LEU A 92 4.13 2.49 -4.30
CA LEU A 92 4.71 2.11 -3.02
C LEU A 92 6.15 1.58 -3.15
N ALA A 93 6.41 0.67 -4.08
CA ALA A 93 7.77 0.16 -4.29
C ALA A 93 8.74 1.24 -4.78
N PRO A 94 8.41 2.08 -5.78
CA PRO A 94 9.25 3.24 -6.14
C PRO A 94 9.53 4.18 -4.97
N GLU A 95 8.54 4.46 -4.13
CA GLU A 95 8.74 5.32 -2.94
C GLU A 95 9.75 4.70 -1.97
N VAL A 96 9.66 3.40 -1.68
CA VAL A 96 10.61 2.68 -0.82
C VAL A 96 12.01 2.66 -1.44
N ILE A 97 12.11 2.33 -2.73
CA ILE A 97 13.39 2.24 -3.45
C ILE A 97 14.10 3.60 -3.42
N THR A 98 13.42 4.67 -3.79
CA THR A 98 14.01 6.02 -3.87
C THR A 98 14.34 6.59 -2.49
N ARG A 99 13.46 6.42 -1.49
CA ARG A 99 13.72 6.87 -0.12
C ARG A 99 14.90 6.13 0.51
N THR A 100 15.03 4.82 0.27
CA THR A 100 16.17 4.02 0.74
C THR A 100 17.47 4.46 0.09
N ALA A 101 17.46 4.72 -1.20
CA ALA A 101 18.59 5.27 -1.93
C ALA A 101 18.86 6.76 -1.66
N ARG A 102 17.95 7.44 -0.93
CA ARG A 102 17.99 8.90 -0.67
C ARG A 102 17.97 9.73 -1.95
N VAL A 103 17.20 9.29 -2.92
CA VAL A 103 16.96 9.98 -4.18
C VAL A 103 15.58 10.62 -4.14
N GLU A 104 15.47 11.83 -4.67
CA GLU A 104 14.21 12.58 -4.68
C GLU A 104 13.26 12.00 -5.74
N LEU A 105 12.02 11.71 -5.33
CA LEU A 105 10.89 11.35 -6.20
C LEU A 105 9.63 11.96 -5.62
N THR A 106 8.91 12.78 -6.39
CA THR A 106 7.57 13.21 -5.98
C THR A 106 6.55 12.15 -6.37
N VAL A 107 5.92 11.55 -5.37
CA VAL A 107 4.87 10.53 -5.58
C VAL A 107 3.49 11.16 -5.46
N LEU A 108 2.74 11.16 -6.56
CA LEU A 108 1.33 11.52 -6.61
C LEU A 108 0.46 10.27 -6.57
N ASP A 109 0.06 9.90 -5.37
CA ASP A 109 -0.89 8.82 -5.09
C ASP A 109 -2.11 9.31 -4.29
N SER A 110 -2.41 10.58 -4.45
CA SER A 110 -3.57 11.26 -3.89
C SER A 110 -4.33 12.03 -4.97
N THR A 111 -5.62 12.22 -4.75
CA THR A 111 -6.49 13.12 -5.52
C THR A 111 -6.85 14.38 -4.74
N GLU A 112 -6.15 14.66 -3.64
CA GLU A 112 -6.31 15.91 -2.91
C GLU A 112 -5.81 17.08 -3.78
N PRO A 113 -6.65 18.09 -4.07
CA PRO A 113 -6.34 19.13 -5.06
C PRO A 113 -5.16 20.03 -4.65
N GLY A 114 -4.96 20.30 -3.38
CA GLY A 114 -3.84 21.10 -2.88
C GLY A 114 -2.50 20.40 -3.12
N GLN A 115 -2.42 19.11 -2.82
CA GLN A 115 -1.24 18.29 -3.08
C GLN A 115 -0.91 18.23 -4.57
N VAL A 116 -1.91 18.02 -5.43
CA VAL A 116 -1.70 17.99 -6.90
C VAL A 116 -1.23 19.35 -7.42
N ARG A 117 -1.83 20.46 -6.96
CA ARG A 117 -1.40 21.81 -7.33
C ARG A 117 0.02 22.14 -6.86
N ALA A 118 0.36 21.74 -5.64
CA ALA A 118 1.71 21.94 -5.11
C ALA A 118 2.75 21.21 -5.99
N ALA A 119 2.49 19.96 -6.37
CA ALA A 119 3.36 19.20 -7.25
C ALA A 119 3.46 19.80 -8.66
N LEU A 120 2.35 20.30 -9.22
CA LEU A 120 2.36 21.01 -10.51
C LEU A 120 3.18 22.32 -10.47
N ALA A 121 3.16 23.02 -9.34
CA ALA A 121 3.89 24.28 -9.16
C ALA A 121 5.38 24.07 -8.90
N ASP A 122 5.77 22.87 -8.44
CA ASP A 122 7.17 22.56 -8.13
C ASP A 122 7.95 22.20 -9.38
N ARG A 123 8.77 23.12 -9.85
CA ARG A 123 9.76 22.88 -10.93
C ARG A 123 9.18 22.27 -12.21
N LEU A 124 7.95 22.64 -12.61
CA LEU A 124 7.29 22.06 -13.80
C LEU A 124 8.19 22.05 -15.05
N ALA A 125 8.95 23.12 -15.28
CA ALA A 125 9.85 23.24 -16.43
C ALA A 125 11.01 22.24 -16.41
N GLU A 126 11.40 21.77 -15.24
CA GLU A 126 12.49 20.81 -14.99
C GLU A 126 11.97 19.42 -14.67
N SER A 127 10.65 19.20 -14.73
CA SER A 127 10.02 17.95 -14.34
C SER A 127 9.72 17.04 -15.54
N ALA A 128 9.80 15.73 -15.32
CA ALA A 128 9.15 14.73 -16.16
C ALA A 128 8.15 13.91 -15.33
N LEU A 129 7.03 13.55 -15.95
CA LEU A 129 5.97 12.75 -15.35
C LEU A 129 6.09 11.29 -15.77
N VAL A 130 6.17 10.39 -14.81
CA VAL A 130 5.98 8.95 -15.03
C VAL A 130 4.54 8.60 -14.70
N VAL A 131 3.78 8.15 -15.69
CA VAL A 131 2.40 7.70 -15.55
C VAL A 131 2.41 6.19 -15.42
N SER A 132 2.11 5.68 -14.24
CA SER A 132 2.26 4.26 -13.90
C SER A 132 0.90 3.64 -13.56
N SER A 133 0.35 2.83 -14.49
CA SER A 133 -0.94 2.17 -14.31
C SER A 133 -1.03 0.89 -15.11
N LYS A 134 -1.25 -0.25 -14.43
CA LYS A 134 -1.32 -1.59 -15.05
C LYS A 134 -2.41 -1.67 -16.10
N SER A 135 -3.65 -1.38 -15.73
CA SER A 135 -4.83 -1.45 -16.61
C SER A 135 -5.04 -0.19 -17.45
N GLY A 136 -4.45 0.94 -17.06
CA GLY A 136 -4.71 2.24 -17.66
C GLY A 136 -6.08 2.83 -17.35
N SER A 137 -6.87 2.21 -16.46
CA SER A 137 -8.23 2.65 -16.11
C SER A 137 -8.32 3.30 -14.73
N THR A 138 -7.18 3.56 -14.05
CA THR A 138 -7.12 4.17 -12.74
C THR A 138 -7.46 5.66 -12.84
N ALA A 139 -8.58 6.06 -12.24
CA ALA A 139 -9.11 7.42 -12.39
C ALA A 139 -8.15 8.49 -11.86
N GLU A 140 -7.50 8.21 -10.74
CA GLU A 140 -6.50 9.06 -10.10
C GLU A 140 -5.34 9.34 -11.05
N THR A 141 -4.72 8.28 -11.56
CA THR A 141 -3.56 8.38 -12.46
C THR A 141 -3.90 9.07 -13.79
N ASP A 142 -5.08 8.78 -14.37
CA ASP A 142 -5.55 9.46 -15.58
C ASP A 142 -5.80 10.96 -15.31
N SER A 143 -6.38 11.31 -14.16
CA SER A 143 -6.63 12.69 -13.77
C SER A 143 -5.32 13.47 -13.59
N GLN A 144 -4.35 12.90 -12.91
CA GLN A 144 -3.01 13.47 -12.72
C GLN A 144 -2.28 13.64 -14.06
N ARG A 145 -2.34 12.64 -14.94
CA ARG A 145 -1.78 12.75 -16.30
C ARG A 145 -2.36 13.94 -17.08
N ARG A 146 -3.68 14.12 -17.05
CA ARG A 146 -4.37 15.18 -17.79
C ARG A 146 -3.97 16.57 -17.35
N VAL A 147 -3.86 16.81 -16.05
CA VAL A 147 -3.46 18.14 -15.55
C VAL A 147 -2.00 18.44 -15.85
N TYR A 148 -1.10 17.44 -15.76
CA TYR A 148 0.30 17.63 -16.16
C TYR A 148 0.46 17.85 -17.67
N GLU A 149 -0.27 17.12 -18.48
CA GLU A 149 -0.28 17.29 -19.93
C GLU A 149 -0.74 18.69 -20.33
N GLN A 150 -1.80 19.20 -19.69
CA GLN A 150 -2.27 20.57 -19.91
C GLN A 150 -1.24 21.60 -19.40
N ALA A 151 -0.68 21.40 -18.20
CA ALA A 151 0.30 22.32 -17.62
C ALA A 151 1.57 22.42 -18.49
N PHE A 152 2.07 21.31 -19.03
CA PHE A 152 3.20 21.32 -19.97
C PHE A 152 2.86 22.11 -21.23
N ARG A 153 1.68 21.90 -21.84
CA ARG A 153 1.24 22.66 -23.02
C ARG A 153 1.15 24.17 -22.74
N ASP A 154 0.56 24.55 -21.60
CA ASP A 154 0.42 25.93 -21.18
C ASP A 154 1.76 26.63 -20.93
N ALA A 155 2.76 25.85 -20.47
CA ALA A 155 4.14 26.28 -20.32
C ALA A 155 4.93 26.31 -21.64
N GLY A 156 4.33 25.88 -22.77
CA GLY A 156 5.03 25.75 -24.05
C GLY A 156 5.99 24.57 -24.15
N ILE A 157 5.84 23.58 -23.30
CA ILE A 157 6.62 22.36 -23.27
C ILE A 157 5.86 21.27 -24.03
N ASP A 158 6.52 20.54 -24.92
CA ASP A 158 5.92 19.40 -25.60
C ASP A 158 5.77 18.22 -24.62
N PRO A 159 4.55 17.77 -24.28
CA PRO A 159 4.32 16.67 -23.35
C PRO A 159 5.02 15.37 -23.79
N THR A 160 5.24 15.15 -25.10
CA THR A 160 5.89 13.95 -25.61
C THR A 160 7.35 13.83 -25.18
N THR A 161 7.97 14.93 -24.77
CA THR A 161 9.34 14.97 -24.26
C THR A 161 9.42 14.87 -22.73
N ARG A 162 8.26 14.85 -22.03
CA ARG A 162 8.18 14.93 -20.57
C ARG A 162 7.34 13.83 -19.92
N ILE A 163 6.53 13.11 -20.70
CA ILE A 163 5.66 12.06 -20.17
C ILE A 163 6.21 10.69 -20.58
N VAL A 164 6.45 9.86 -19.57
CA VAL A 164 6.84 8.45 -19.68
C VAL A 164 5.72 7.60 -19.12
N VAL A 165 5.36 6.51 -19.78
CA VAL A 165 4.25 5.64 -19.38
C VAL A 165 4.77 4.25 -19.04
N VAL A 166 4.32 3.70 -17.91
CA VAL A 166 4.54 2.31 -17.50
C VAL A 166 3.19 1.62 -17.41
N THR A 167 2.98 0.59 -18.22
CA THR A 167 1.68 -0.10 -18.30
C THR A 167 1.83 -1.50 -18.90
N ASP A 168 0.77 -2.32 -18.81
CA ASP A 168 0.74 -3.61 -19.47
C ASP A 168 0.63 -3.48 -21.00
N PRO A 169 1.26 -4.38 -21.76
CA PRO A 169 1.17 -4.36 -23.21
C PRO A 169 -0.27 -4.54 -23.68
N GLY A 170 -0.70 -3.74 -24.65
CA GLY A 170 -2.05 -3.76 -25.20
C GLY A 170 -3.14 -3.24 -24.26
N SER A 171 -2.80 -2.61 -23.16
CA SER A 171 -3.77 -1.91 -22.32
C SER A 171 -4.30 -0.65 -23.02
N PRO A 172 -5.47 -0.13 -22.63
CA PRO A 172 -5.97 1.15 -23.16
C PRO A 172 -4.97 2.30 -23.00
N LEU A 173 -4.15 2.28 -21.95
CA LEU A 173 -3.11 3.27 -21.73
C LEU A 173 -1.92 3.05 -22.69
N ASP A 174 -1.51 1.81 -22.95
CA ASP A 174 -0.45 1.51 -23.93
C ASP A 174 -0.81 2.04 -25.33
N GLU A 175 -2.03 1.75 -25.78
CA GLU A 175 -2.53 2.19 -27.07
C GLU A 175 -2.61 3.73 -27.16
N SER A 176 -3.22 4.38 -26.17
CA SER A 176 -3.40 5.83 -26.17
C SER A 176 -2.07 6.58 -26.00
N ALA A 177 -1.16 6.10 -25.18
CA ALA A 177 0.16 6.69 -24.97
C ALA A 177 1.02 6.63 -26.24
N ARG A 178 1.03 5.48 -26.92
CA ARG A 178 1.73 5.35 -28.22
C ARG A 178 1.12 6.24 -29.29
N ALA A 179 -0.22 6.33 -29.35
CA ALA A 179 -0.90 7.24 -30.28
C ALA A 179 -0.59 8.71 -30.00
N ALA A 180 -0.39 9.08 -28.72
CA ALA A 180 0.03 10.42 -28.31
C ALA A 180 1.54 10.69 -28.51
N GLY A 181 2.34 9.67 -28.81
CA GLY A 181 3.79 9.78 -29.01
C GLY A 181 4.61 9.72 -27.73
N TYR A 182 4.04 9.28 -26.61
CA TYR A 182 4.76 9.13 -25.34
C TYR A 182 5.72 7.94 -25.38
N ARG A 183 6.79 8.01 -24.59
CA ARG A 183 7.67 6.86 -24.32
C ARG A 183 6.92 5.87 -23.43
N VAL A 184 6.86 4.59 -23.85
CA VAL A 184 6.16 3.54 -23.12
C VAL A 184 7.12 2.42 -22.75
N PHE A 185 7.14 2.05 -21.47
CA PHE A 185 7.71 0.82 -20.95
C PHE A 185 6.58 -0.17 -20.66
N ASN A 186 6.63 -1.33 -21.29
CA ASN A 186 5.67 -2.37 -20.99
C ASN A 186 6.15 -3.21 -19.80
N ALA A 187 5.26 -3.41 -18.84
CA ALA A 187 5.46 -4.33 -17.72
C ALA A 187 5.07 -5.76 -18.09
N ASP A 188 5.44 -6.72 -17.25
CA ASP A 188 5.01 -8.11 -17.42
C ASP A 188 3.52 -8.24 -17.03
N PRO A 189 2.64 -8.63 -17.96
CA PRO A 189 1.21 -8.80 -17.68
C PRO A 189 0.92 -9.95 -16.69
N ASN A 190 1.88 -10.88 -16.50
CA ASN A 190 1.76 -12.01 -15.59
C ASN A 190 2.12 -11.66 -14.14
N VAL A 191 2.34 -10.39 -13.83
CA VAL A 191 2.66 -9.92 -12.48
C VAL A 191 1.51 -9.07 -11.94
N GLY A 192 1.00 -9.40 -10.75
CA GLY A 192 0.03 -8.58 -10.02
C GLY A 192 0.66 -7.28 -9.50
N GLY A 193 -0.15 -6.19 -9.34
CA GLY A 193 0.38 -4.88 -8.92
C GLY A 193 1.22 -4.93 -7.63
N ARG A 194 0.74 -5.61 -6.59
CA ARG A 194 1.45 -5.72 -5.30
C ARG A 194 2.72 -6.59 -5.32
N TYR A 195 2.90 -7.43 -6.37
CA TYR A 195 4.09 -8.25 -6.60
C TYR A 195 5.03 -7.63 -7.66
N SER A 196 4.88 -6.35 -7.98
CA SER A 196 5.57 -5.74 -9.12
C SER A 196 6.80 -4.90 -8.75
N ALA A 197 7.29 -5.01 -7.51
CA ALA A 197 8.38 -4.18 -6.99
C ALA A 197 9.66 -4.26 -7.84
N LEU A 198 10.02 -5.45 -8.31
CA LEU A 198 11.22 -5.71 -9.13
C LEU A 198 10.92 -5.69 -10.64
N THR A 199 9.78 -5.15 -11.07
CA THR A 199 9.39 -5.02 -12.48
C THR A 199 9.53 -3.59 -12.98
N ALA A 200 9.10 -3.32 -14.21
CA ALA A 200 9.06 -1.97 -14.77
C ALA A 200 8.33 -0.97 -13.87
N PHE A 201 7.30 -1.41 -13.10
CA PHE A 201 6.56 -0.54 -12.18
C PHE A 201 7.43 0.01 -11.04
N GLY A 202 8.30 -0.81 -10.45
CA GLY A 202 9.25 -0.36 -9.43
C GLY A 202 10.48 0.32 -10.03
N LEU A 203 11.01 -0.20 -11.12
CA LEU A 203 12.34 0.16 -11.64
C LEU A 203 12.36 1.41 -12.52
N VAL A 204 11.33 1.63 -13.39
CA VAL A 204 11.34 2.77 -14.32
C VAL A 204 11.33 4.10 -13.56
N PRO A 205 10.35 4.39 -12.66
CA PRO A 205 10.36 5.65 -11.94
C PRO A 205 11.59 5.83 -11.04
N SER A 206 12.06 4.74 -10.40
CA SER A 206 13.23 4.77 -9.52
C SER A 206 14.54 5.04 -10.29
N GLY A 207 14.75 4.36 -11.41
CA GLY A 207 15.92 4.55 -12.24
C GLY A 207 15.96 5.91 -12.93
N LEU A 208 14.80 6.42 -13.39
CA LEU A 208 14.70 7.77 -13.94
C LEU A 208 14.97 8.83 -12.88
N ALA A 209 14.58 8.60 -11.63
CA ALA A 209 14.91 9.48 -10.51
C ALA A 209 16.39 9.45 -10.12
N GLY A 210 17.16 8.44 -10.55
CA GLY A 210 18.60 8.37 -10.33
C GLY A 210 19.08 7.24 -9.41
N VAL A 211 18.20 6.29 -9.06
CA VAL A 211 18.60 5.10 -8.30
C VAL A 211 19.40 4.15 -9.19
N ASP A 212 20.45 3.52 -8.65
CA ASP A 212 21.11 2.38 -9.27
C ASP A 212 20.21 1.13 -9.17
N ILE A 213 19.35 0.97 -10.19
CA ILE A 213 18.40 -0.15 -10.24
C ILE A 213 19.06 -1.48 -10.58
N ALA A 214 20.28 -1.47 -11.13
CA ALA A 214 21.06 -2.69 -11.33
C ALA A 214 21.47 -3.29 -9.97
N GLU A 215 21.88 -2.44 -9.00
CA GLU A 215 22.19 -2.87 -7.64
C GLU A 215 20.98 -3.50 -6.96
N VAL A 216 19.78 -2.92 -7.09
CA VAL A 216 18.55 -3.48 -6.52
C VAL A 216 18.25 -4.88 -7.08
N LEU A 217 18.46 -5.08 -8.39
CA LEU A 217 18.28 -6.39 -9.01
C LEU A 217 19.40 -7.38 -8.59
N ASP A 218 20.66 -6.93 -8.46
CA ASP A 218 21.76 -7.74 -7.96
C ASP A 218 21.52 -8.22 -6.54
N GLU A 219 20.99 -7.35 -5.68
CA GLU A 219 20.58 -7.70 -4.32
C GLU A 219 19.51 -8.79 -4.29
N ALA A 220 18.48 -8.70 -5.13
CA ALA A 220 17.43 -9.69 -5.24
C ALA A 220 17.96 -11.03 -5.78
N GLU A 221 18.83 -11.00 -6.79
CA GLU A 221 19.46 -12.21 -7.36
C GLU A 221 20.23 -13.03 -6.31
N THR A 222 20.82 -12.38 -5.30
CA THR A 222 21.59 -13.07 -4.24
C THR A 222 20.76 -14.07 -3.45
N ILE A 223 19.44 -13.90 -3.38
CA ILE A 223 18.54 -14.73 -2.56
C ILE A 223 17.73 -15.76 -3.37
N GLU A 224 17.65 -15.61 -4.71
CA GLU A 224 16.81 -16.46 -5.57
C GLU A 224 17.06 -17.96 -5.37
N LEU A 225 18.35 -18.35 -5.33
CA LEU A 225 18.69 -19.76 -5.14
C LEU A 225 18.20 -20.31 -3.80
N SER A 226 18.28 -19.52 -2.74
CA SER A 226 17.80 -19.92 -1.40
C SER A 226 16.28 -20.06 -1.36
N LEU A 227 15.57 -19.22 -2.12
CA LEU A 227 14.11 -19.25 -2.26
C LEU A 227 13.62 -20.44 -3.09
N ALA A 228 14.41 -20.91 -4.06
CA ALA A 228 14.06 -22.02 -4.94
C ALA A 228 14.21 -23.42 -4.29
N ILE A 229 14.93 -23.53 -3.18
CA ILE A 229 15.27 -24.83 -2.57
C ILE A 229 14.27 -25.19 -1.47
N ASP A 230 13.73 -26.42 -1.52
CA ASP A 230 12.90 -26.99 -0.47
C ASP A 230 13.77 -27.38 0.75
N SER A 231 14.10 -26.38 1.55
CA SER A 231 14.93 -26.51 2.76
C SER A 231 14.18 -25.95 3.97
N PRO A 232 14.36 -26.53 5.17
CA PRO A 232 13.86 -25.96 6.42
C PRO A 232 14.39 -24.55 6.71
N GLU A 233 15.49 -24.16 6.07
CA GLU A 233 16.14 -22.84 6.22
C GLU A 233 15.71 -21.86 5.12
N ASN A 234 14.83 -22.26 4.20
CA ASN A 234 14.33 -21.37 3.14
C ASN A 234 13.64 -20.15 3.74
N PRO A 235 14.12 -18.92 3.47
CA PRO A 235 13.64 -17.71 4.14
C PRO A 235 12.18 -17.39 3.81
N GLY A 236 11.71 -17.69 2.61
CA GLY A 236 10.30 -17.52 2.22
C GLY A 236 9.37 -18.46 2.99
N LEU A 237 9.75 -19.73 3.13
CA LEU A 237 8.99 -20.71 3.92
C LEU A 237 8.98 -20.35 5.41
N VAL A 238 10.14 -19.96 5.96
CA VAL A 238 10.28 -19.57 7.37
C VAL A 238 9.44 -18.33 7.68
N LEU A 239 9.57 -17.26 6.89
CA LEU A 239 8.83 -16.02 7.10
C LEU A 239 7.33 -16.23 6.91
N GLY A 240 6.91 -16.91 5.85
CA GLY A 240 5.50 -17.21 5.59
C GLY A 240 4.85 -18.03 6.70
N ALA A 241 5.54 -19.05 7.22
CA ALA A 241 5.06 -19.85 8.35
C ALA A 241 5.02 -19.03 9.65
N ALA A 242 6.02 -18.19 9.91
CA ALA A 242 6.07 -17.34 11.09
C ALA A 242 4.93 -16.32 11.13
N ILE A 243 4.52 -15.79 9.96
CA ILE A 243 3.42 -14.83 9.82
C ILE A 243 2.05 -15.52 9.92
N ALA A 244 1.84 -16.65 9.22
CA ALA A 244 0.50 -17.17 8.97
C ALA A 244 0.17 -18.50 9.66
N ALA A 245 1.08 -19.07 10.46
CA ALA A 245 0.86 -20.39 11.06
C ALA A 245 0.95 -20.43 12.59
N THR A 246 0.86 -19.31 13.29
CA THR A 246 0.77 -19.32 14.76
C THR A 246 -0.52 -20.01 15.22
N ALA A 247 -0.53 -20.62 16.40
CA ALA A 247 -1.71 -21.29 16.94
C ALA A 247 -1.90 -20.92 18.43
N PRO A 248 -2.96 -20.13 18.78
CA PRO A 248 -3.93 -19.54 17.85
C PRO A 248 -3.29 -18.58 16.84
N LEU A 249 -3.99 -18.34 15.72
CA LEU A 249 -3.50 -17.41 14.69
C LEU A 249 -3.42 -15.99 15.28
N ARG A 250 -2.24 -15.37 15.14
CA ARG A 250 -2.03 -13.95 15.40
C ARG A 250 -2.26 -13.20 14.11
N ASP A 251 -3.48 -12.76 13.91
CA ASP A 251 -3.95 -12.20 12.64
C ASP A 251 -3.64 -10.71 12.43
N LYS A 252 -2.95 -10.06 13.39
CA LYS A 252 -2.39 -8.71 13.24
C LYS A 252 -0.87 -8.80 13.24
N LEU A 253 -0.25 -8.25 12.20
CA LEU A 253 1.20 -8.25 12.01
C LEU A 253 1.74 -6.84 12.23
N ALA A 254 2.28 -6.56 13.43
CA ALA A 254 2.96 -5.32 13.74
C ALA A 254 4.32 -5.29 13.04
N ILE A 255 4.51 -4.39 12.07
CA ILE A 255 5.77 -4.24 11.32
C ILE A 255 6.49 -2.99 11.82
N VAL A 256 7.66 -3.19 12.42
CA VAL A 256 8.43 -2.14 13.10
C VAL A 256 9.77 -1.93 12.41
N ALA A 257 10.05 -0.72 11.94
CA ALA A 257 11.38 -0.35 11.49
C ALA A 257 12.28 -0.10 12.72
N ASP A 258 13.15 -1.06 13.05
CA ASP A 258 14.00 -1.07 14.27
C ASP A 258 15.48 -1.18 13.90
N GLY A 259 16.03 -0.09 13.39
CA GLY A 259 17.44 0.00 12.98
C GLY A 259 17.73 -0.42 11.54
N THR A 260 16.74 -0.84 10.77
CA THR A 260 16.94 -1.11 9.33
C THR A 260 17.33 0.17 8.57
N HIS A 261 18.17 0.01 7.53
CA HIS A 261 18.49 1.10 6.61
C HIS A 261 17.40 1.35 5.56
N ILE A 262 16.43 0.43 5.42
CA ILE A 262 15.37 0.51 4.42
C ILE A 262 14.26 1.44 4.93
N VAL A 263 13.92 2.47 4.15
CA VAL A 263 12.97 3.51 4.54
C VAL A 263 11.61 3.26 3.91
N GLY A 264 10.55 3.14 4.73
CA GLY A 264 9.18 2.98 4.27
C GLY A 264 8.81 1.56 3.82
N PHE A 265 9.64 0.56 4.12
CA PHE A 265 9.38 -0.83 3.73
C PHE A 265 8.06 -1.37 4.27
N ALA A 266 7.69 -0.98 5.49
CA ALA A 266 6.47 -1.43 6.12
C ALA A 266 5.21 -1.02 5.34
N ASP A 267 5.19 0.17 4.71
CA ASP A 267 4.06 0.64 3.89
C ASP A 267 3.88 -0.21 2.62
N TRP A 268 4.98 -0.64 2.00
CA TRP A 268 4.92 -1.56 0.87
C TRP A 268 4.49 -2.97 1.29
N ALA A 269 5.05 -3.49 2.38
CA ALA A 269 4.69 -4.79 2.92
C ALA A 269 3.22 -4.83 3.40
N GLU A 270 2.70 -3.70 3.88
CA GLU A 270 1.30 -3.52 4.23
C GLU A 270 0.38 -3.83 3.04
N GLN A 271 0.64 -3.25 1.88
CA GLN A 271 -0.13 -3.57 0.68
C GLN A 271 0.01 -5.05 0.32
N LEU A 272 1.25 -5.54 0.22
CA LEU A 272 1.53 -6.90 -0.20
C LEU A 272 0.74 -7.92 0.62
N ILE A 273 0.75 -7.80 1.95
CA ILE A 273 0.12 -8.75 2.86
C ILE A 273 -1.40 -8.53 2.93
N ALA A 274 -1.86 -7.29 3.12
CA ALA A 274 -3.28 -7.00 3.31
C ALA A 274 -4.11 -7.38 2.07
N GLU A 275 -3.64 -7.00 0.88
CA GLU A 275 -4.35 -7.27 -0.38
C GLU A 275 -4.27 -8.74 -0.78
N SER A 276 -3.18 -9.45 -0.42
CA SER A 276 -3.03 -10.88 -0.72
C SER A 276 -3.80 -11.77 0.24
N THR A 277 -3.94 -11.39 1.50
CA THR A 277 -4.48 -12.29 2.53
C THR A 277 -5.87 -11.92 3.02
N GLY A 278 -6.29 -10.65 2.95
CA GLY A 278 -7.54 -10.15 3.53
C GLY A 278 -8.77 -10.45 2.70
N LYS A 279 -9.26 -11.69 2.71
CA LYS A 279 -10.43 -12.11 1.94
C LYS A 279 -11.11 -13.33 2.56
N GLU A 280 -12.36 -13.61 2.15
CA GLU A 280 -13.13 -14.76 2.63
C GLU A 280 -13.28 -14.81 4.17
N GLY A 281 -13.25 -13.65 4.83
CA GLY A 281 -13.38 -13.51 6.28
C GLY A 281 -12.14 -13.90 7.07
N THR A 282 -10.99 -14.09 6.40
CA THR A 282 -9.69 -14.37 7.03
C THR A 282 -8.62 -13.38 6.56
N GLY A 283 -7.39 -13.53 7.03
CA GLY A 283 -6.23 -12.77 6.57
C GLY A 283 -5.33 -12.31 7.70
N ILE A 284 -4.23 -11.70 7.31
CA ILE A 284 -3.28 -11.04 8.21
C ILE A 284 -3.40 -9.53 8.00
N LEU A 285 -3.72 -8.78 9.04
CA LEU A 285 -3.73 -7.33 9.03
C LEU A 285 -2.33 -6.79 9.37
N PRO A 286 -1.59 -6.25 8.43
CA PRO A 286 -0.37 -5.53 8.75
C PRO A 286 -0.70 -4.20 9.44
N VAL A 287 0.11 -3.85 10.44
CA VAL A 287 0.01 -2.61 11.21
C VAL A 287 1.40 -1.98 11.25
N VAL A 288 1.57 -0.85 10.57
CA VAL A 288 2.85 -0.14 10.52
C VAL A 288 3.06 0.62 11.81
N LEU A 289 4.15 0.31 12.52
CA LEU A 289 4.45 0.84 13.85
C LEU A 289 5.83 1.46 13.92
N ASP A 290 5.95 2.50 14.77
CA ASP A 290 7.22 2.99 15.27
C ASP A 290 7.70 2.19 16.49
N VAL A 291 8.98 2.28 16.82
CA VAL A 291 9.59 1.57 17.97
C VAL A 291 8.98 1.92 19.33
N ASN A 292 8.27 3.04 19.42
CA ASN A 292 7.61 3.52 20.64
C ASN A 292 6.08 3.42 20.59
N SER A 293 5.51 2.78 19.57
CA SER A 293 4.06 2.65 19.41
C SER A 293 3.43 1.90 20.61
N PRO A 294 2.27 2.35 21.09
CA PRO A 294 1.63 1.81 22.30
C PRO A 294 1.38 0.30 22.27
N GLU A 295 1.08 -0.27 21.10
CA GLU A 295 0.82 -1.70 20.91
C GLU A 295 1.99 -2.59 21.29
N LEU A 296 3.23 -2.09 21.19
CA LEU A 296 4.44 -2.87 21.51
C LEU A 296 4.61 -3.12 23.02
N THR A 297 3.93 -2.37 23.84
CA THR A 297 3.93 -2.53 25.31
C THR A 297 2.64 -3.16 25.84
N ALA A 298 1.63 -3.33 25.00
CA ALA A 298 0.36 -3.96 25.34
C ALA A 298 0.46 -5.50 25.21
N ASP A 299 -0.23 -6.22 26.10
CA ASP A 299 -0.32 -7.69 26.04
C ASP A 299 -1.43 -8.11 25.05
N LEU A 300 -1.12 -8.04 23.75
CA LEU A 300 -2.04 -8.34 22.66
C LEU A 300 -1.76 -9.75 22.12
N SER A 301 -2.56 -10.72 22.53
CA SER A 301 -2.37 -12.13 22.20
C SER A 301 -2.57 -12.47 20.71
N ASP A 302 -3.25 -11.59 19.96
CA ASP A 302 -3.55 -11.71 18.53
C ASP A 302 -2.59 -10.89 17.64
N VAL A 303 -1.55 -10.27 18.22
CA VAL A 303 -0.54 -9.50 17.50
C VAL A 303 0.77 -10.30 17.40
N GLN A 304 1.30 -10.42 16.19
CA GLN A 304 2.65 -10.89 15.90
C GLN A 304 3.54 -9.70 15.55
N VAL A 305 4.68 -9.56 16.23
CA VAL A 305 5.64 -8.47 15.95
C VAL A 305 6.70 -8.96 14.97
N VAL A 306 6.96 -8.14 13.94
CA VAL A 306 8.10 -8.25 13.02
C VAL A 306 8.94 -7.00 13.15
N ARG A 307 10.22 -7.16 13.49
CA ARG A 307 11.20 -6.07 13.51
C ARG A 307 12.11 -6.13 12.30
N LEU A 308 12.14 -5.06 11.53
CA LEU A 308 13.11 -4.84 10.47
C LEU A 308 14.36 -4.22 11.12
N VAL A 309 15.43 -5.01 11.19
CA VAL A 309 16.64 -4.66 11.95
C VAL A 309 17.86 -4.55 11.03
N ASP A 310 18.94 -3.98 11.53
CA ASP A 310 20.23 -3.95 10.82
C ASP A 310 20.84 -5.36 10.71
N ASP A 311 20.79 -6.15 11.79
CA ASP A 311 21.25 -7.54 11.81
C ASP A 311 20.31 -8.42 12.65
N ALA A 312 19.70 -9.42 12.01
CA ALA A 312 18.83 -10.40 12.68
C ALA A 312 19.63 -11.54 13.35
N GLY A 313 20.95 -11.62 13.14
CA GLY A 313 21.81 -12.70 13.61
C GLY A 313 21.81 -13.92 12.68
N ASP A 314 22.70 -14.89 12.98
CA ASP A 314 22.87 -16.07 12.13
C ASP A 314 21.94 -17.25 12.52
N GLU A 315 21.31 -17.19 13.71
CA GLU A 315 20.45 -18.27 14.22
C GLU A 315 18.99 -18.01 13.85
N ILE A 316 18.36 -18.99 13.19
CA ILE A 316 16.92 -18.91 12.86
C ILE A 316 16.08 -18.91 14.14
N PHE A 317 16.41 -19.78 15.12
CA PHE A 317 15.65 -19.89 16.36
C PHE A 317 16.37 -19.18 17.51
N ARG A 318 15.72 -18.17 18.08
CA ARG A 318 16.24 -17.41 19.22
C ARG A 318 15.72 -17.99 20.54
N ASP A 319 16.58 -17.98 21.52
CA ASP A 319 16.25 -18.39 22.90
C ASP A 319 15.71 -17.18 23.71
N ASP A 320 14.58 -16.62 23.24
CA ASP A 320 13.82 -15.62 23.98
C ASP A 320 12.32 -15.91 23.91
N THR A 321 11.58 -15.37 24.88
CA THR A 321 10.14 -15.63 25.04
C THR A 321 9.26 -14.55 24.44
N HIS A 322 9.82 -13.50 23.81
CA HIS A 322 9.06 -12.37 23.31
C HIS A 322 8.16 -12.72 22.11
N GLY A 323 8.48 -13.80 21.39
CA GLY A 323 7.64 -14.24 20.28
C GLY A 323 7.71 -13.36 19.05
N GLU A 324 8.87 -12.77 18.79
CA GLU A 324 9.13 -11.84 17.68
C GLU A 324 9.74 -12.55 16.47
N ILE A 325 9.53 -11.93 15.31
CA ILE A 325 10.24 -12.18 14.06
C ILE A 325 11.22 -11.03 13.87
N ARG A 326 12.49 -11.30 13.54
CA ARG A 326 13.47 -10.27 13.16
C ARG A 326 13.98 -10.57 11.76
N VAL A 327 14.00 -9.54 10.92
CA VAL A 327 14.41 -9.65 9.52
C VAL A 327 15.46 -8.58 9.22
N SER A 328 16.53 -8.96 8.54
CA SER A 328 17.55 -8.05 8.02
C SER A 328 17.99 -8.48 6.63
N GLY A 329 18.56 -7.56 5.86
CA GLY A 329 19.04 -7.80 4.50
C GLY A 329 18.93 -6.55 3.64
N THR A 330 19.45 -6.64 2.43
CA THR A 330 19.36 -5.57 1.44
C THR A 330 17.94 -5.41 0.92
N LEU A 331 17.64 -4.26 0.32
CA LEU A 331 16.29 -3.95 -0.15
C LEU A 331 15.79 -4.96 -1.19
N GLY A 332 16.58 -5.22 -2.25
CA GLY A 332 16.18 -6.14 -3.32
C GLY A 332 15.91 -7.55 -2.80
N ALA A 333 16.76 -8.05 -1.89
CA ALA A 333 16.56 -9.36 -1.27
C ALA A 333 15.28 -9.40 -0.41
N GLN A 334 15.02 -8.35 0.38
CA GLN A 334 13.80 -8.29 1.20
C GLN A 334 12.54 -8.21 0.34
N LEU A 335 12.51 -7.41 -0.72
CA LEU A 335 11.36 -7.34 -1.64
C LEU A 335 10.97 -8.75 -2.11
N LEU A 336 11.92 -9.51 -2.63
CA LEU A 336 11.66 -10.86 -3.16
C LEU A 336 11.26 -11.86 -2.07
N VAL A 337 11.95 -11.85 -0.91
CA VAL A 337 11.62 -12.77 0.20
C VAL A 337 10.20 -12.54 0.72
N TRP A 338 9.78 -11.29 0.86
CA TRP A 338 8.43 -10.99 1.36
C TRP A 338 7.34 -11.35 0.35
N GLU A 339 7.61 -11.26 -0.95
CA GLU A 339 6.71 -11.77 -2.00
C GLU A 339 6.53 -13.29 -1.87
N TYR A 340 7.62 -14.06 -1.75
CA TYR A 340 7.57 -15.51 -1.49
C TYR A 340 6.85 -15.83 -0.18
N ALA A 341 7.17 -15.16 0.91
CA ALA A 341 6.55 -15.37 2.21
C ALA A 341 5.03 -15.10 2.17
N THR A 342 4.60 -14.09 1.43
CA THR A 342 3.17 -13.76 1.26
C THR A 342 2.44 -14.83 0.45
N ALA A 343 3.05 -15.34 -0.61
CA ALA A 343 2.51 -16.47 -1.37
C ALA A 343 2.37 -17.74 -0.50
N VAL A 344 3.37 -18.03 0.34
CA VAL A 344 3.33 -19.11 1.34
C VAL A 344 2.24 -18.88 2.38
N ALA A 345 2.10 -17.64 2.88
CA ALA A 345 1.04 -17.28 3.84
C ALA A 345 -0.36 -17.51 3.25
N GLY A 346 -0.59 -17.14 1.98
CA GLY A 346 -1.85 -17.42 1.28
C GLY A 346 -2.18 -18.92 1.22
N ARG A 347 -1.18 -19.77 0.91
CA ARG A 347 -1.36 -21.23 0.95
C ARG A 347 -1.73 -21.73 2.35
N LEU A 348 -1.04 -21.23 3.39
CA LEU A 348 -1.28 -21.65 4.79
C LEU A 348 -2.66 -21.21 5.31
N LEU A 349 -3.14 -20.07 4.85
CA LEU A 349 -4.48 -19.56 5.15
C LEU A 349 -5.58 -20.22 4.30
N GLY A 350 -5.20 -20.98 3.26
CA GLY A 350 -6.13 -21.65 2.35
C GLY A 350 -6.87 -20.70 1.39
N ILE A 351 -6.26 -19.61 1.00
CA ILE A 351 -6.84 -18.56 0.15
C ILE A 351 -6.00 -18.33 -1.11
N ASN A 352 -6.61 -17.68 -2.12
CA ASN A 352 -5.90 -17.21 -3.30
C ASN A 352 -5.14 -15.91 -3.00
N PRO A 353 -3.78 -15.87 -3.00
CA PRO A 353 -3.03 -14.64 -2.69
C PRO A 353 -2.92 -13.67 -3.87
N PHE A 354 -3.47 -13.97 -5.03
CA PHE A 354 -3.24 -13.22 -6.27
C PHE A 354 -4.45 -12.42 -6.77
N ASP A 355 -5.66 -12.73 -6.33
CA ASP A 355 -6.86 -11.95 -6.62
C ASP A 355 -7.15 -10.87 -5.56
N GLN A 356 -8.12 -10.00 -5.83
CA GLN A 356 -8.58 -8.92 -4.94
C GLN A 356 -10.07 -8.62 -5.21
N PRO A 357 -10.99 -9.51 -4.81
CA PRO A 357 -12.40 -9.39 -5.20
C PRO A 357 -13.13 -8.20 -4.57
N ASP A 358 -12.69 -7.72 -3.39
CA ASP A 358 -13.46 -6.76 -2.59
C ASP A 358 -13.10 -5.28 -2.85
N VAL A 359 -12.00 -4.99 -3.57
CA VAL A 359 -11.62 -3.60 -3.87
C VAL A 359 -12.47 -2.95 -4.96
N GLU A 360 -13.09 -3.73 -5.85
CA GLU A 360 -13.85 -3.18 -6.97
C GLU A 360 -15.15 -2.51 -6.51
N SER A 361 -15.75 -2.98 -5.41
CA SER A 361 -16.99 -2.42 -4.85
C SER A 361 -16.87 -0.92 -4.52
N ALA A 362 -15.78 -0.50 -3.86
CA ALA A 362 -15.55 0.91 -3.53
C ALA A 362 -15.32 1.76 -4.79
N LYS A 363 -14.62 1.24 -5.79
CA LYS A 363 -14.41 1.93 -7.08
C LYS A 363 -15.72 2.10 -7.84
N ILE A 364 -16.61 1.10 -7.83
CA ILE A 364 -17.94 1.18 -8.43
C ILE A 364 -18.78 2.23 -7.70
N ALA A 365 -18.78 2.22 -6.36
CA ALA A 365 -19.50 3.19 -5.55
C ALA A 365 -19.03 4.63 -5.83
N ALA A 366 -17.72 4.88 -5.81
CA ALA A 366 -17.15 6.19 -6.13
C ALA A 366 -17.51 6.65 -7.55
N ARG A 367 -17.41 5.76 -8.54
CA ARG A 367 -17.82 6.07 -9.93
C ARG A 367 -19.30 6.41 -10.03
N GLY A 368 -20.16 5.65 -9.34
CA GLY A 368 -21.61 5.93 -9.27
C GLY A 368 -21.91 7.31 -8.68
N LEU A 369 -21.18 7.74 -7.66
CA LEU A 369 -21.31 9.09 -7.08
C LEU A 369 -20.87 10.19 -8.05
N LEU A 370 -19.78 10.00 -8.77
CA LEU A 370 -19.31 10.93 -9.79
C LEU A 370 -20.28 11.07 -10.98
N ASP A 371 -20.93 9.98 -11.38
CA ASP A 371 -21.90 9.97 -12.47
C ASP A 371 -23.24 10.61 -12.04
N ALA A 372 -23.76 10.26 -10.87
CA ALA A 372 -25.06 10.70 -10.37
C ALA A 372 -25.04 12.09 -9.72
N ARG A 373 -23.89 12.52 -9.14
CA ARG A 373 -23.69 13.79 -8.43
C ARG A 373 -24.82 14.11 -7.46
N PRO A 374 -25.15 13.20 -6.52
CA PRO A 374 -26.19 13.47 -5.55
C PRO A 374 -25.76 14.62 -4.64
N GLU A 375 -26.74 15.34 -4.06
CA GLU A 375 -26.43 16.24 -2.95
C GLU A 375 -25.74 15.47 -1.82
N PRO A 376 -24.67 16.03 -1.22
CA PRO A 376 -23.99 15.38 -0.11
C PRO A 376 -24.95 15.06 1.04
N ALA A 377 -24.81 13.91 1.65
CA ALA A 377 -25.61 13.56 2.83
C ALA A 377 -25.38 14.61 3.93
N PRO A 378 -26.44 15.14 4.56
CA PRO A 378 -26.29 16.14 5.60
C PRO A 378 -25.47 15.59 6.78
N ALA A 379 -24.70 16.47 7.43
CA ALA A 379 -24.04 16.12 8.68
C ALA A 379 -25.11 15.79 9.75
N ALA A 380 -24.86 14.80 10.59
CA ALA A 380 -25.70 14.54 11.75
C ALA A 380 -25.66 15.71 12.73
N PHE A 381 -24.49 16.30 12.90
CA PHE A 381 -24.26 17.56 13.60
C PHE A 381 -22.92 18.18 13.16
N VAL A 382 -22.70 19.44 13.57
CA VAL A 382 -21.43 20.15 13.37
C VAL A 382 -20.91 20.59 14.73
N ALA A 383 -19.65 20.32 15.01
CA ALA A 383 -18.97 20.70 16.24
C ALA A 383 -17.64 21.41 15.89
N ASP A 384 -17.49 22.65 16.31
CA ASP A 384 -16.26 23.47 16.16
C ASP A 384 -15.69 23.50 14.73
N GLY A 385 -16.56 23.53 13.72
CA GLY A 385 -16.17 23.54 12.31
C GLY A 385 -15.89 22.15 11.73
N ILE A 386 -16.17 21.07 12.46
CA ILE A 386 -16.07 19.68 11.99
C ILE A 386 -17.47 19.13 11.78
N GLU A 387 -17.76 18.72 10.54
CA GLU A 387 -19.01 18.03 10.21
C GLU A 387 -18.90 16.55 10.56
N VAL A 388 -19.86 16.03 11.31
CA VAL A 388 -19.85 14.64 11.79
C VAL A 388 -20.93 13.83 11.06
N ARG A 389 -20.52 12.70 10.50
CA ARG A 389 -21.37 11.69 9.86
C ARG A 389 -20.93 10.31 10.34
N GLY A 390 -21.77 9.30 10.16
CA GLY A 390 -21.40 7.92 10.52
C GLY A 390 -22.57 6.98 10.42
N THR A 391 -22.29 5.72 10.75
CA THR A 391 -23.32 4.68 10.84
C THR A 391 -24.28 4.93 12.01
N PRO A 392 -25.53 4.45 11.94
CA PRO A 392 -26.56 4.77 12.94
C PRO A 392 -26.17 4.45 14.37
N GLU A 393 -25.45 3.35 14.59
CA GLU A 393 -24.97 2.92 15.92
C GLU A 393 -23.98 3.93 16.52
N VAL A 394 -23.10 4.52 15.69
CA VAL A 394 -22.12 5.51 16.13
C VAL A 394 -22.77 6.87 16.38
N ILE A 395 -23.61 7.34 15.44
CA ILE A 395 -24.19 8.69 15.49
C ILE A 395 -25.38 8.79 16.47
N GLY A 396 -26.19 7.72 16.60
CA GLY A 396 -27.42 7.76 17.41
C GLY A 396 -27.19 8.00 18.91
N ALA A 397 -26.00 7.69 19.42
CA ALA A 397 -25.61 7.90 20.81
C ALA A 397 -24.71 9.13 21.01
N SER A 398 -24.31 9.83 19.94
CA SER A 398 -23.34 10.93 20.00
C SER A 398 -24.01 12.29 20.07
N SER A 399 -23.43 13.21 20.84
CA SER A 399 -23.91 14.59 20.99
C SER A 399 -22.87 15.65 20.67
N ASP A 400 -21.59 15.26 20.63
CA ASP A 400 -20.43 16.09 20.35
C ASP A 400 -19.31 15.22 19.77
N LEU A 401 -18.20 15.86 19.38
CA LEU A 401 -17.07 15.19 18.71
C LEU A 401 -16.41 14.11 19.60
N ALA A 402 -16.18 14.42 20.86
CA ALA A 402 -15.56 13.48 21.80
C ALA A 402 -16.43 12.25 22.05
N SER A 403 -17.76 12.44 22.22
CA SER A 403 -18.71 11.33 22.37
C SER A 403 -18.84 10.49 21.11
N ALA A 404 -18.70 11.08 19.91
CA ALA A 404 -18.71 10.30 18.66
C ALA A 404 -17.50 9.36 18.56
N ILE A 405 -16.33 9.84 18.94
CA ILE A 405 -15.12 9.02 18.99
C ILE A 405 -15.21 7.94 20.06
N GLU A 406 -15.74 8.26 21.25
CA GLU A 406 -15.95 7.30 22.33
C GLU A 406 -16.88 6.16 21.91
N VAL A 407 -18.04 6.49 21.33
CA VAL A 407 -19.00 5.50 20.82
C VAL A 407 -18.36 4.62 19.74
N LEU A 408 -17.56 5.20 18.82
CA LEU A 408 -16.82 4.40 17.82
C LEU A 408 -15.86 3.41 18.51
N LEU A 409 -15.15 3.83 19.55
CA LEU A 409 -14.23 2.95 20.30
C LEU A 409 -14.99 1.87 21.10
N GLU A 410 -16.21 2.15 21.57
CA GLU A 410 -17.06 1.15 22.24
C GLU A 410 -17.54 0.04 21.29
N GLU A 411 -17.65 0.33 19.99
CA GLU A 411 -17.94 -0.67 18.96
C GLU A 411 -16.75 -1.60 18.64
N LEU A 412 -15.55 -1.31 19.16
CA LEU A 412 -14.32 -2.07 18.86
C LEU A 412 -14.31 -3.43 19.60
N PRO A 413 -14.35 -4.57 18.89
CA PRO A 413 -14.31 -5.89 19.53
C PRO A 413 -12.99 -6.15 20.25
N ALA A 414 -12.98 -7.05 21.22
CA ALA A 414 -11.78 -7.42 22.00
C ALA A 414 -10.62 -7.95 21.13
N ASN A 415 -10.91 -8.52 19.95
CA ASN A 415 -9.94 -8.94 18.94
C ASN A 415 -9.95 -8.01 17.70
N GLY A 416 -10.54 -6.82 17.83
CA GLY A 416 -10.70 -5.87 16.74
C GLY A 416 -9.48 -5.01 16.47
N TYR A 417 -9.63 -4.11 15.50
CA TYR A 417 -8.69 -3.04 15.18
C TYR A 417 -9.46 -1.78 14.77
N LEU A 418 -8.84 -0.63 14.96
CA LEU A 418 -9.33 0.64 14.43
C LEU A 418 -8.54 1.00 13.17
N SER A 419 -9.21 1.43 12.10
CA SER A 419 -8.56 1.99 10.92
C SER A 419 -8.83 3.49 10.83
N VAL A 420 -7.78 4.30 10.82
CA VAL A 420 -7.84 5.74 10.53
C VAL A 420 -7.54 5.95 9.05
N GLN A 421 -8.47 6.59 8.36
CA GLN A 421 -8.46 6.80 6.91
C GLN A 421 -8.50 8.32 6.63
N ALA A 422 -7.35 8.93 6.30
CA ALA A 422 -7.22 10.36 6.17
C ALA A 422 -7.18 10.81 4.70
N TYR A 423 -8.26 11.43 4.22
CA TYR A 423 -8.38 12.05 2.90
C TYR A 423 -8.12 13.56 3.01
N VAL A 424 -6.87 13.89 3.31
CA VAL A 424 -6.38 15.26 3.49
C VAL A 424 -5.02 15.41 2.83
N ASP A 425 -4.56 16.64 2.63
CA ASP A 425 -3.22 16.92 2.08
C ASP A 425 -2.14 16.41 3.04
N ARG A 426 -1.53 15.26 2.71
CA ARG A 426 -0.49 14.62 3.53
C ARG A 426 0.83 15.39 3.58
N VAL A 427 1.06 16.27 2.60
CA VAL A 427 2.28 17.07 2.51
C VAL A 427 2.14 18.35 3.35
N ALA A 428 0.97 18.96 3.31
CA ALA A 428 0.65 20.15 4.11
C ALA A 428 0.39 19.79 5.59
N HIS A 429 -0.20 18.62 5.88
CA HIS A 429 -0.66 18.20 7.20
C HIS A 429 -0.14 16.80 7.60
N PRO A 430 1.19 16.54 7.56
CA PRO A 430 1.76 15.23 7.91
C PRO A 430 1.50 14.83 9.37
N GLU A 431 1.26 15.82 10.26
CA GLU A 431 0.96 15.61 11.68
C GLU A 431 -0.33 14.82 11.91
N VAL A 432 -1.27 14.77 10.98
CA VAL A 432 -2.52 13.99 11.07
C VAL A 432 -2.22 12.51 11.34
N ALA A 433 -1.13 11.98 10.83
CA ALA A 433 -0.72 10.60 11.09
C ALA A 433 -0.49 10.29 12.59
N ARG A 434 -0.18 11.31 13.43
CA ARG A 434 0.01 11.14 14.87
C ARG A 434 -1.26 10.75 15.61
N ILE A 435 -2.43 10.98 15.02
CA ILE A 435 -3.74 10.56 15.58
C ILE A 435 -3.76 9.04 15.82
N ARG A 436 -3.05 8.28 14.99
CA ARG A 436 -2.93 6.84 15.13
C ARG A 436 -2.46 6.42 16.53
N ASP A 437 -1.33 6.98 17.00
CA ASP A 437 -0.75 6.59 18.29
C ASP A 437 -1.62 7.04 19.48
N LEU A 438 -2.28 8.19 19.38
CA LEU A 438 -3.23 8.66 20.39
C LEU A 438 -4.41 7.69 20.53
N LEU A 439 -4.98 7.30 19.41
CA LEU A 439 -6.09 6.34 19.37
C LEU A 439 -5.64 4.94 19.81
N ALA A 440 -4.45 4.50 19.45
CA ALA A 440 -3.92 3.21 19.90
C ALA A 440 -3.74 3.15 21.43
N ALA A 441 -3.22 4.21 22.02
CA ALA A 441 -3.09 4.31 23.48
C ALA A 441 -4.46 4.29 24.18
N ARG A 442 -5.47 4.93 23.59
CA ARG A 442 -6.84 5.01 24.13
C ARG A 442 -7.62 3.72 23.93
N ALA A 443 -7.55 3.14 22.73
CA ALA A 443 -8.25 1.91 22.36
C ALA A 443 -7.66 0.65 23.02
N GLY A 444 -6.34 0.66 23.33
CA GLY A 444 -5.61 -0.53 23.77
C GLY A 444 -5.63 -1.66 22.75
N ARG A 445 -5.81 -1.33 21.47
CA ARG A 445 -5.91 -2.26 20.34
C ARG A 445 -5.10 -1.74 19.15
N PRO A 446 -4.73 -2.60 18.17
CA PRO A 446 -4.04 -2.17 16.97
C PRO A 446 -4.82 -1.11 16.19
N VAL A 447 -4.10 -0.06 15.76
CA VAL A 447 -4.64 1.01 14.94
C VAL A 447 -3.83 1.10 13.65
N THR A 448 -4.50 0.93 12.50
CA THR A 448 -3.89 1.23 11.20
C THR A 448 -4.11 2.69 10.82
N PHE A 449 -3.23 3.25 10.01
CA PHE A 449 -3.39 4.58 9.45
C PHE A 449 -3.13 4.52 7.95
N GLY A 450 -4.06 5.06 7.15
CA GLY A 450 -3.92 5.12 5.70
C GLY A 450 -4.25 6.50 5.16
N TRP A 451 -3.35 7.05 4.31
CA TRP A 451 -3.69 8.21 3.51
C TRP A 451 -4.66 7.82 2.39
N GLY A 452 -5.76 8.54 2.24
CA GLY A 452 -6.74 8.33 1.20
C GLY A 452 -6.50 9.25 -0.02
N PRO A 453 -6.70 8.75 -1.23
CA PRO A 453 -7.25 7.43 -1.60
C PRO A 453 -6.20 6.30 -1.68
N ARG A 454 -4.92 6.54 -1.37
CA ARG A 454 -3.82 5.57 -1.47
C ARG A 454 -4.18 4.20 -0.85
N PHE A 455 -4.74 4.19 0.38
CA PHE A 455 -5.08 2.95 1.08
C PHE A 455 -6.17 2.11 0.40
N LEU A 456 -7.02 2.71 -0.46
CA LEU A 456 -7.99 1.97 -1.26
C LEU A 456 -7.32 0.97 -2.21
N HIS A 457 -6.06 1.21 -2.55
CA HIS A 457 -5.21 0.38 -3.38
C HIS A 457 -4.19 -0.44 -2.57
N SER A 458 -4.41 -0.59 -1.26
CA SER A 458 -3.57 -1.39 -0.37
C SER A 458 -4.42 -2.16 0.66
N THR A 459 -4.70 -1.59 1.82
CA THR A 459 -5.46 -2.23 2.90
C THR A 459 -6.96 -2.34 2.63
N GLY A 460 -7.48 -1.63 1.62
CA GLY A 460 -8.90 -1.61 1.28
C GLY A 460 -9.50 -3.00 1.01
N GLN A 461 -8.72 -3.94 0.46
CA GLN A 461 -9.12 -5.34 0.30
C GLN A 461 -9.38 -6.00 1.66
N PHE A 462 -8.43 -5.85 2.62
CA PHE A 462 -8.56 -6.44 3.95
C PHE A 462 -9.73 -5.86 4.73
N HIS A 463 -9.94 -4.56 4.68
CA HIS A 463 -11.02 -3.87 5.41
C HIS A 463 -12.41 -4.36 5.00
N LYS A 464 -12.57 -4.84 3.78
CA LYS A 464 -13.84 -5.31 3.22
C LYS A 464 -13.97 -6.84 3.24
N GLY A 465 -12.92 -7.55 2.79
CA GLY A 465 -12.91 -9.00 2.62
C GLY A 465 -12.37 -9.79 3.81
N GLY A 466 -11.60 -9.16 4.69
CA GLY A 466 -11.02 -9.78 5.89
C GLY A 466 -12.03 -9.98 7.03
N PRO A 467 -11.56 -10.39 8.23
CA PRO A 467 -12.42 -10.57 9.40
C PRO A 467 -13.25 -9.33 9.74
N ALA A 468 -14.52 -9.54 10.10
CA ALA A 468 -15.48 -8.48 10.41
C ALA A 468 -15.27 -7.87 11.81
N VAL A 469 -14.06 -7.43 12.12
CA VAL A 469 -13.66 -6.94 13.45
C VAL A 469 -13.07 -5.52 13.44
N GLY A 470 -13.11 -4.84 12.30
CA GLY A 470 -12.62 -3.47 12.16
C GLY A 470 -13.69 -2.42 12.45
N VAL A 471 -13.28 -1.30 13.07
CA VAL A 471 -14.05 -0.06 13.13
C VAL A 471 -13.26 1.04 12.41
N PHE A 472 -13.95 2.05 11.84
CA PHE A 472 -13.35 2.96 10.87
C PHE A 472 -13.58 4.42 11.23
N LEU A 473 -12.50 5.18 11.35
CA LEU A 473 -12.50 6.63 11.46
C LEU A 473 -12.00 7.23 10.16
N GLN A 474 -12.90 7.87 9.40
CA GLN A 474 -12.52 8.67 8.24
C GLN A 474 -12.34 10.14 8.62
N ILE A 475 -11.25 10.75 8.16
CA ILE A 475 -10.97 12.17 8.26
C ILE A 475 -10.92 12.71 6.84
N THR A 476 -11.82 13.62 6.52
CA THR A 476 -11.90 14.27 5.20
C THR A 476 -11.80 15.77 5.36
N GLU A 477 -11.59 16.51 4.28
CA GLU A 477 -11.56 17.97 4.31
C GLU A 477 -12.36 18.59 3.17
N HIS A 478 -12.80 19.83 3.35
CA HIS A 478 -13.21 20.68 2.27
C HIS A 478 -11.95 21.35 1.70
N PRO A 479 -11.59 21.10 0.43
CA PRO A 479 -10.40 21.72 -0.14
C PRO A 479 -10.56 23.24 -0.17
N ALA A 480 -9.52 23.96 0.29
CA ALA A 480 -9.53 25.43 0.29
C ALA A 480 -9.65 26.01 -1.14
N GLU A 481 -9.10 25.31 -2.10
CA GLU A 481 -9.19 25.63 -3.53
C GLU A 481 -9.17 24.33 -4.32
N ASP A 482 -10.19 24.12 -5.13
CA ASP A 482 -10.34 22.93 -5.96
C ASP A 482 -9.51 23.01 -7.25
N LEU A 483 -9.39 21.91 -7.98
CA LEU A 483 -8.64 21.80 -9.23
C LEU A 483 -9.47 21.06 -10.28
N GLU A 484 -9.71 21.72 -11.41
CA GLU A 484 -10.39 21.11 -12.55
C GLU A 484 -9.51 20.03 -13.22
N ILE A 485 -10.15 18.99 -13.73
CA ILE A 485 -9.50 17.93 -14.50
C ILE A 485 -9.86 18.11 -15.98
N PRO A 486 -8.88 18.40 -16.86
CA PRO A 486 -9.14 18.58 -18.29
C PRO A 486 -9.91 17.40 -18.88
N GLU A 487 -10.98 17.72 -19.66
CA GLU A 487 -11.85 16.73 -20.32
C GLU A 487 -12.59 15.78 -19.36
N ARG A 488 -12.69 16.11 -18.09
CA ARG A 488 -13.52 15.41 -17.13
C ARG A 488 -14.66 16.31 -16.66
N PRO A 489 -15.85 15.76 -16.39
CA PRO A 489 -16.97 16.55 -15.88
C PRO A 489 -16.90 16.80 -14.38
N PHE A 490 -15.86 16.38 -13.68
CA PHE A 490 -15.64 16.49 -12.25
C PHE A 490 -14.25 17.06 -11.95
N THR A 491 -14.09 17.59 -10.76
CA THR A 491 -12.84 18.16 -10.22
C THR A 491 -12.11 17.13 -9.36
N PHE A 492 -10.88 17.46 -8.92
CA PHE A 492 -10.16 16.64 -7.93
C PHE A 492 -10.86 16.62 -6.57
N GLY A 493 -11.45 17.74 -6.12
CA GLY A 493 -12.23 17.80 -4.89
C GLY A 493 -13.47 16.92 -4.94
N GLU A 494 -14.20 16.90 -6.08
CA GLU A 494 -15.32 15.98 -6.29
C GLU A 494 -14.86 14.52 -6.33
N LEU A 495 -13.69 14.25 -6.92
CA LEU A 495 -13.15 12.89 -7.02
C LEU A 495 -12.77 12.33 -5.64
N ILE A 496 -12.00 13.07 -4.83
CA ILE A 496 -11.60 12.60 -3.49
C ILE A 496 -12.80 12.45 -2.57
N ALA A 497 -13.78 13.36 -2.65
CA ALA A 497 -15.02 13.26 -1.87
C ALA A 497 -15.85 12.03 -2.25
N ALA A 498 -15.93 11.71 -3.56
CA ALA A 498 -16.62 10.52 -4.04
C ALA A 498 -15.91 9.23 -3.59
N GLN A 499 -14.58 9.23 -3.57
CA GLN A 499 -13.78 8.09 -3.09
C GLN A 499 -13.99 7.85 -1.59
N ALA A 500 -13.92 8.89 -0.77
CA ALA A 500 -14.16 8.80 0.67
C ALA A 500 -15.58 8.33 0.98
N SER A 501 -16.59 8.96 0.37
CA SER A 501 -18.00 8.63 0.58
C SER A 501 -18.36 7.23 0.07
N GLY A 502 -17.79 6.84 -1.08
CA GLY A 502 -17.97 5.51 -1.65
C GLY A 502 -17.40 4.41 -0.77
N ASP A 503 -16.21 4.62 -0.20
CA ASP A 503 -15.58 3.69 0.72
C ASP A 503 -16.37 3.56 2.03
N ALA A 504 -16.77 4.69 2.63
CA ALA A 504 -17.60 4.70 3.84
C ALA A 504 -18.93 3.94 3.64
N SER A 505 -19.59 4.15 2.50
CA SER A 505 -20.84 3.44 2.17
C SER A 505 -20.62 1.94 2.07
N VAL A 506 -19.57 1.50 1.37
CA VAL A 506 -19.29 0.07 1.22
C VAL A 506 -18.92 -0.58 2.56
N LEU A 507 -18.16 0.09 3.42
CA LEU A 507 -17.85 -0.39 4.76
C LEU A 507 -19.13 -0.53 5.60
N ALA A 508 -20.01 0.48 5.58
CA ALA A 508 -21.30 0.44 6.27
C ALA A 508 -22.21 -0.67 5.75
N ASP A 509 -22.27 -0.89 4.42
CA ASP A 509 -23.04 -1.97 3.80
C ASP A 509 -22.52 -3.37 4.20
N HIS A 510 -21.24 -3.48 4.54
CA HIS A 510 -20.62 -4.68 5.14
C HIS A 510 -20.81 -4.76 6.67
N GLY A 511 -21.64 -3.88 7.25
CA GLY A 511 -21.89 -3.86 8.69
C GLY A 511 -20.70 -3.42 9.54
N ARG A 512 -19.81 -2.61 8.99
CA ARG A 512 -18.69 -2.03 9.71
C ARG A 512 -19.10 -0.69 10.33
N PRO A 513 -18.80 -0.43 11.62
CA PRO A 513 -18.98 0.90 12.21
C PRO A 513 -18.06 1.93 11.55
N VAL A 514 -18.63 3.03 11.07
CA VAL A 514 -17.89 4.12 10.40
C VAL A 514 -18.25 5.45 11.04
N LEU A 515 -17.22 6.23 11.38
CA LEU A 515 -17.32 7.64 11.75
C LEU A 515 -16.57 8.46 10.72
N THR A 516 -17.21 9.45 10.10
CA THR A 516 -16.58 10.39 9.16
C THR A 516 -16.57 11.79 9.76
N LEU A 517 -15.39 12.37 9.90
CA LEU A 517 -15.14 13.72 10.36
C LEU A 517 -14.64 14.56 9.18
N THR A 518 -15.45 15.54 8.74
CA THR A 518 -15.09 16.44 7.64
C THR A 518 -14.65 17.79 8.20
N LEU A 519 -13.39 18.12 8.00
CA LEU A 519 -12.79 19.39 8.41
C LEU A 519 -13.19 20.49 7.43
N THR A 520 -13.88 21.54 7.91
CA THR A 520 -14.27 22.67 7.04
C THR A 520 -13.12 23.65 6.80
N ASP A 521 -12.16 23.68 7.72
CA ASP A 521 -10.88 24.39 7.63
C ASP A 521 -9.84 23.53 8.36
N THR A 522 -9.03 22.79 7.61
CA THR A 522 -8.11 21.78 8.17
C THR A 522 -7.16 22.42 9.16
N ALA A 523 -6.50 23.51 8.84
CA ALA A 523 -5.54 24.17 9.73
C ALA A 523 -6.18 24.66 11.05
N ALA A 524 -7.41 25.18 10.98
CA ALA A 524 -8.13 25.64 12.17
C ALA A 524 -8.70 24.48 13.01
N ASN A 525 -9.10 23.37 12.39
CA ASN A 525 -9.78 22.26 13.03
C ASN A 525 -8.82 21.20 13.62
N LEU A 526 -7.54 21.15 13.20
CA LEU A 526 -6.61 20.11 13.65
C LEU A 526 -6.43 20.09 15.19
N ALA A 527 -6.33 21.25 15.83
CA ALA A 527 -6.19 21.29 17.30
C ALA A 527 -7.40 20.65 18.00
N THR A 528 -8.62 21.00 17.56
CA THR A 528 -9.87 20.42 18.07
C THR A 528 -9.95 18.91 17.83
N LEU A 529 -9.49 18.45 16.65
CA LEU A 529 -9.45 17.03 16.32
C LEU A 529 -8.48 16.28 17.25
N PHE A 530 -7.26 16.82 17.46
CA PHE A 530 -6.29 16.23 18.38
C PHE A 530 -6.80 16.20 19.82
N ASP A 531 -7.45 17.26 20.29
CA ASP A 531 -8.03 17.30 21.63
C ASP A 531 -9.16 16.28 21.82
N ALA A 532 -9.93 15.99 20.76
CA ALA A 532 -11.03 15.02 20.82
C ALA A 532 -10.55 13.56 20.79
N VAL A 533 -9.42 13.27 20.11
CA VAL A 533 -8.87 11.91 20.01
C VAL A 533 -7.92 11.56 21.15
N GLY A 534 -7.29 12.55 21.79
CA GLY A 534 -6.36 12.39 22.93
C GLY A 534 -7.11 12.37 24.23
#